data_2a7d4a68a15bfe0612e8b1c6d0a7ee2b
#
_entry.id   2a7d4a68a15bfe0612e8b1c6d0a7ee2b
#
_cell.length_a   1.000
_cell.length_b   1.000
_cell.length_c   1.000
_cell.angle_alpha   90.00
_cell.angle_beta   90.00
_cell.angle_gamma   90.00
#
_symmetry.space_group_name_H-M   'P 1'
#
loop_
_entity.id
_entity.type
_entity.pdbx_description
1 polymer ?
#
loop_
_entity_poly.entity_id
_entity_poly.type
_entity_poly.pdbx_seq_one_letter_code
_entity_poly.pdbx_strand_id
1 'polypeptide(L)'
;MCGPSHAEEVGIGLPTTVVAGAKKRAVAEEIQDIFMNNVFRVYTSPDVLGMELGGSLKNVIALAAGMADGLGYGDNTKAALITRGMFEMNKLAVTMGAKQETLNGLTGIGDLIVTCESKHSRNRKAGMLIGQGYTMQQAMDEVKMVVEGVYSAKAAIALAKKYGVDMPIIEEVNKVLFEDKPAKEAVNDLMLRDRKMEHGNLEWRI
;
A
#
# COMPACT_ATOMS: atom_id res chain seq x y z
N MET A 1 15.94 -1.51 3.04
CA MET A 1 15.23 -2.81 3.20
C MET A 1 13.74 -2.55 3.28
N CYS A 2 12.93 -3.40 2.66
CA CYS A 2 11.47 -3.32 2.65
C CYS A 2 10.84 -4.71 2.78
N GLY A 3 9.60 -4.78 3.30
CA GLY A 3 8.86 -6.02 3.46
C GLY A 3 7.98 -6.02 4.71
N PRO A 4 7.21 -7.07 4.96
CA PRO A 4 6.33 -7.20 6.13
C PRO A 4 7.16 -7.31 7.42
N SER A 5 7.43 -6.17 8.06
CA SER A 5 8.38 -6.07 9.18
C SER A 5 7.99 -5.00 10.21
N HIS A 6 6.84 -5.18 10.86
CA HIS A 6 6.48 -4.32 11.98
C HIS A 6 7.50 -4.41 13.10
N ALA A 7 7.98 -3.26 13.57
CA ALA A 7 9.05 -3.16 14.57
C ALA A 7 8.72 -3.89 15.88
N GLU A 8 7.44 -3.91 16.25
CA GLU A 8 6.94 -4.58 17.45
C GLU A 8 7.15 -6.11 17.39
N GLU A 9 7.01 -6.72 16.21
CA GLU A 9 7.21 -8.15 16.01
C GLU A 9 8.69 -8.49 15.81
N VAL A 10 9.40 -7.69 15.03
CA VAL A 10 10.85 -7.84 14.85
C VAL A 10 11.59 -7.71 16.17
N GLY A 11 11.20 -6.73 17.01
CA GLY A 11 11.85 -6.45 18.29
C GLY A 11 11.74 -7.58 19.33
N ILE A 12 10.74 -8.43 19.22
CA ILE A 12 10.56 -9.62 20.07
C ILE A 12 11.03 -10.94 19.41
N GLY A 13 11.68 -10.83 18.22
CA GLY A 13 12.30 -11.95 17.55
C GLY A 13 11.34 -12.90 16.83
N LEU A 14 10.16 -12.42 16.40
CA LEU A 14 9.28 -13.23 15.55
C LEU A 14 9.87 -13.41 14.14
N PRO A 15 9.64 -14.58 13.51
CA PRO A 15 10.10 -14.82 12.15
C PRO A 15 9.65 -13.75 11.17
N THR A 16 10.60 -13.06 10.57
CA THR A 16 10.37 -11.93 9.67
C THR A 16 11.17 -12.11 8.38
N THR A 17 10.59 -11.71 7.26
CA THR A 17 11.24 -11.81 5.96
C THR A 17 11.16 -10.48 5.22
N VAL A 18 12.31 -9.98 4.75
CA VAL A 18 12.44 -8.69 4.06
C VAL A 18 13.31 -8.80 2.80
N VAL A 19 13.38 -7.73 2.04
CA VAL A 19 14.25 -7.60 0.87
C VAL A 19 15.23 -6.45 1.08
N ALA A 20 16.52 -6.70 0.82
CA ALA A 20 17.57 -5.69 0.69
C ALA A 20 17.69 -5.28 -0.77
N GLY A 21 17.42 -4.01 -1.08
CA GLY A 21 17.51 -3.47 -2.44
C GLY A 21 18.77 -2.64 -2.63
N ALA A 22 19.53 -2.90 -3.70
CA ALA A 22 20.64 -2.05 -4.11
C ALA A 22 20.92 -2.17 -5.61
N LYS A 23 21.44 -1.08 -6.22
CA LYS A 23 21.86 -1.10 -7.64
C LYS A 23 23.07 -2.02 -7.89
N LYS A 24 23.93 -2.22 -6.88
CA LYS A 24 25.10 -3.10 -6.94
C LYS A 24 24.82 -4.36 -6.13
N ARG A 25 24.98 -5.53 -6.76
CA ARG A 25 24.73 -6.83 -6.14
C ARG A 25 25.52 -7.01 -4.83
N ALA A 26 26.81 -6.71 -4.85
CA ALA A 26 27.67 -6.84 -3.66
C ALA A 26 27.16 -6.05 -2.44
N VAL A 27 26.56 -4.85 -2.67
CA VAL A 27 25.98 -4.06 -1.56
C VAL A 27 24.73 -4.72 -1.01
N ALA A 28 23.86 -5.28 -1.87
CA ALA A 28 22.67 -5.99 -1.41
C ALA A 28 23.04 -7.26 -0.62
N GLU A 29 24.05 -8.00 -1.07
CA GLU A 29 24.57 -9.21 -0.42
C GLU A 29 25.26 -8.85 0.93
N GLU A 30 26.02 -7.78 1.01
CA GLU A 30 26.61 -7.28 2.26
C GLU A 30 25.52 -6.95 3.29
N ILE A 31 24.44 -6.25 2.88
CA ILE A 31 23.30 -5.97 3.77
C ILE A 31 22.62 -7.28 4.20
N GLN A 32 22.46 -8.21 3.28
CA GLN A 32 21.89 -9.54 3.57
C GLN A 32 22.72 -10.26 4.65
N ASP A 33 24.05 -10.30 4.52
CA ASP A 33 24.94 -10.97 5.44
C ASP A 33 24.94 -10.32 6.84
N ILE A 34 24.84 -8.98 6.91
CA ILE A 34 24.80 -8.24 8.17
C ILE A 34 23.54 -8.52 8.97
N PHE A 35 22.37 -8.56 8.30
CA PHE A 35 21.07 -8.59 8.97
C PHE A 35 20.47 -9.99 9.08
N MET A 36 20.85 -10.93 8.20
CA MET A 36 20.25 -12.26 8.17
C MET A 36 20.63 -13.09 9.41
N ASN A 37 19.63 -13.68 10.04
CA ASN A 37 19.81 -14.60 11.17
C ASN A 37 18.70 -15.67 11.18
N ASN A 38 18.59 -16.47 12.25
CA ASN A 38 17.65 -17.58 12.36
C ASN A 38 16.16 -17.17 12.44
N VAL A 39 15.87 -15.90 12.72
CA VAL A 39 14.49 -15.35 12.76
C VAL A 39 14.28 -14.20 11.79
N PHE A 40 15.32 -13.72 11.13
CA PHE A 40 15.27 -12.60 10.20
C PHE A 40 15.85 -12.98 8.83
N ARG A 41 14.98 -13.30 7.89
CA ARG A 41 15.36 -13.71 6.53
C ARG A 41 15.47 -12.49 5.61
N VAL A 42 16.57 -12.35 4.89
CA VAL A 42 16.78 -11.26 3.94
C VAL A 42 16.96 -11.82 2.54
N TYR A 43 16.14 -11.37 1.58
CA TYR A 43 16.34 -11.57 0.14
C TYR A 43 16.99 -10.34 -0.46
N THR A 44 17.49 -10.43 -1.68
CA THR A 44 18.11 -9.30 -2.40
C THR A 44 17.32 -8.94 -3.65
N SER A 45 17.33 -7.66 -4.05
CA SER A 45 16.71 -7.19 -5.30
C SER A 45 17.49 -6.02 -5.91
N PRO A 46 17.66 -5.98 -7.25
CA PRO A 46 18.19 -4.82 -7.94
C PRO A 46 17.14 -3.73 -8.22
N ASP A 47 15.85 -4.02 -8.08
CA ASP A 47 14.75 -3.11 -8.39
C ASP A 47 14.41 -2.20 -7.20
N VAL A 48 15.33 -1.26 -6.92
CA VAL A 48 15.14 -0.28 -5.83
C VAL A 48 13.90 0.58 -6.07
N LEU A 49 13.62 0.95 -7.34
CA LEU A 49 12.46 1.76 -7.69
C LEU A 49 11.15 1.06 -7.31
N GLY A 50 11.00 -0.21 -7.67
CA GLY A 50 9.81 -1.00 -7.33
C GLY A 50 9.63 -1.14 -5.82
N MET A 51 10.73 -1.33 -5.08
CA MET A 51 10.71 -1.40 -3.62
C MET A 51 10.24 -0.08 -2.97
N GLU A 52 10.75 1.07 -3.43
CA GLU A 52 10.38 2.39 -2.91
C GLU A 52 8.92 2.72 -3.22
N LEU A 53 8.47 2.47 -4.46
CA LEU A 53 7.08 2.69 -4.87
C LEU A 53 6.12 1.78 -4.10
N GLY A 54 6.43 0.49 -3.95
CA GLY A 54 5.64 -0.44 -3.16
C GLY A 54 5.51 0.01 -1.71
N GLY A 55 6.62 0.34 -1.07
CA GLY A 55 6.67 0.80 0.32
C GLY A 55 5.93 2.11 0.58
N SER A 56 5.86 3.01 -0.42
CA SER A 56 5.13 4.28 -0.32
C SER A 56 3.63 4.10 -0.60
N LEU A 57 3.28 3.50 -1.73
CA LEU A 57 1.89 3.41 -2.21
C LEU A 57 1.02 2.51 -1.32
N LYS A 58 1.58 1.43 -0.74
CA LYS A 58 0.85 0.56 0.20
C LYS A 58 0.18 1.32 1.35
N ASN A 59 0.82 2.40 1.81
CA ASN A 59 0.32 3.20 2.93
C ASN A 59 -1.00 3.91 2.60
N VAL A 60 -1.20 4.28 1.34
CA VAL A 60 -2.46 4.88 0.86
C VAL A 60 -3.56 3.83 0.82
N ILE A 61 -3.25 2.62 0.37
CA ILE A 61 -4.22 1.52 0.35
C ILE A 61 -4.56 1.09 1.79
N ALA A 62 -3.59 1.12 2.71
CA ALA A 62 -3.85 0.86 4.13
C ALA A 62 -4.77 1.91 4.78
N LEU A 63 -4.67 3.19 4.38
CA LEU A 63 -5.67 4.20 4.76
C LEU A 63 -7.07 3.82 4.26
N ALA A 64 -7.20 3.43 2.97
CA ALA A 64 -8.49 2.99 2.41
C ALA A 64 -9.06 1.77 3.14
N ALA A 65 -8.22 0.78 3.44
CA ALA A 65 -8.63 -0.40 4.22
C ALA A 65 -9.11 -0.01 5.64
N GLY A 66 -8.39 0.91 6.28
CA GLY A 66 -8.81 1.47 7.56
C GLY A 66 -10.14 2.23 7.48
N MET A 67 -10.37 3.03 6.42
CA MET A 67 -11.65 3.72 6.21
C MET A 67 -12.80 2.72 6.07
N ALA A 68 -12.59 1.62 5.34
CA ALA A 68 -13.57 0.54 5.22
C ALA A 68 -13.86 -0.13 6.57
N ASP A 69 -12.83 -0.39 7.38
CA ASP A 69 -12.99 -0.91 8.75
C ASP A 69 -13.81 0.07 9.62
N GLY A 70 -13.50 1.37 9.54
CA GLY A 70 -14.19 2.41 10.30
C GLY A 70 -15.67 2.59 9.93
N LEU A 71 -16.02 2.31 8.67
CA LEU A 71 -17.39 2.27 8.16
C LEU A 71 -18.13 0.97 8.54
N GLY A 72 -17.46 0.00 9.15
CA GLY A 72 -18.04 -1.30 9.51
C GLY A 72 -18.16 -2.27 8.34
N TYR A 73 -17.40 -2.10 7.27
CA TYR A 73 -17.39 -3.03 6.14
C TYR A 73 -16.57 -4.28 6.47
N GLY A 74 -16.99 -5.41 5.92
CA GLY A 74 -16.40 -6.72 6.22
C GLY A 74 -15.20 -7.10 5.35
N ASP A 75 -14.73 -8.34 5.55
CA ASP A 75 -13.52 -8.88 4.95
C ASP A 75 -13.54 -8.92 3.42
N ASN A 76 -14.71 -9.11 2.80
CA ASN A 76 -14.86 -9.07 1.35
C ASN A 76 -14.46 -7.70 0.77
N THR A 77 -14.87 -6.61 1.42
CA THR A 77 -14.51 -5.24 1.01
C THR A 77 -13.02 -5.02 1.16
N LYS A 78 -12.43 -5.47 2.25
CA LYS A 78 -11.00 -5.36 2.51
C LYS A 78 -10.18 -6.16 1.49
N ALA A 79 -10.56 -7.41 1.22
CA ALA A 79 -9.92 -8.26 0.22
C ALA A 79 -9.97 -7.61 -1.18
N ALA A 80 -11.13 -7.06 -1.57
CA ALA A 80 -11.28 -6.33 -2.82
C ALA A 80 -10.38 -5.08 -2.88
N LEU A 81 -10.31 -4.29 -1.80
CA LEU A 81 -9.45 -3.11 -1.70
C LEU A 81 -7.96 -3.48 -1.82
N ILE A 82 -7.49 -4.52 -1.14
CA ILE A 82 -6.11 -4.99 -1.22
C ILE A 82 -5.79 -5.42 -2.66
N THR A 83 -6.65 -6.25 -3.27
CA THR A 83 -6.45 -6.77 -4.62
C THR A 83 -6.46 -5.64 -5.67
N ARG A 84 -7.45 -4.76 -5.60
CA ARG A 84 -7.57 -3.65 -6.58
C ARG A 84 -6.53 -2.57 -6.32
N GLY A 85 -6.19 -2.30 -5.06
CA GLY A 85 -5.10 -1.40 -4.69
C GLY A 85 -3.75 -1.91 -5.20
N MET A 86 -3.48 -3.21 -5.07
CA MET A 86 -2.28 -3.82 -5.67
C MET A 86 -2.23 -3.65 -7.19
N PHE A 87 -3.38 -3.78 -7.86
CA PHE A 87 -3.47 -3.53 -9.30
C PHE A 87 -3.10 -2.08 -9.68
N GLU A 88 -3.59 -1.09 -8.92
CA GLU A 88 -3.24 0.33 -9.14
C GLU A 88 -1.75 0.58 -8.89
N MET A 89 -1.21 0.04 -7.80
CA MET A 89 0.21 0.14 -7.46
C MET A 89 1.09 -0.44 -8.57
N ASN A 90 0.77 -1.65 -9.05
CA ASN A 90 1.47 -2.30 -10.17
C ASN A 90 1.44 -1.44 -11.43
N LYS A 91 0.26 -0.92 -11.80
CA LYS A 91 0.08 -0.12 -13.01
C LYS A 91 0.97 1.12 -13.00
N LEU A 92 1.00 1.86 -11.90
CA LEU A 92 1.87 3.03 -11.77
C LEU A 92 3.35 2.64 -11.75
N ALA A 93 3.72 1.68 -10.91
CA ALA A 93 5.11 1.30 -10.72
C ALA A 93 5.75 0.75 -12.01
N VAL A 94 5.04 -0.12 -12.74
CA VAL A 94 5.51 -0.67 -14.02
C VAL A 94 5.62 0.43 -15.08
N THR A 95 4.65 1.36 -15.15
CA THR A 95 4.73 2.51 -16.06
C THR A 95 5.93 3.41 -15.74
N MET A 96 6.35 3.49 -14.49
CA MET A 96 7.55 4.22 -14.07
C MET A 96 8.86 3.44 -14.29
N GLY A 97 8.80 2.16 -14.70
CA GLY A 97 9.96 1.32 -15.00
C GLY A 97 10.34 0.30 -13.92
N ALA A 98 9.55 0.17 -12.87
CA ALA A 98 9.70 -0.89 -11.87
C ALA A 98 9.30 -2.27 -12.44
N LYS A 99 9.68 -3.33 -11.74
CA LYS A 99 9.36 -4.70 -12.12
C LYS A 99 8.10 -5.17 -11.40
N GLN A 100 7.18 -5.79 -12.16
CA GLN A 100 5.95 -6.34 -11.60
C GLN A 100 6.23 -7.42 -10.55
N GLU A 101 7.29 -8.21 -10.75
CA GLU A 101 7.72 -9.25 -9.82
C GLU A 101 8.07 -8.68 -8.44
N THR A 102 8.64 -7.47 -8.39
CA THR A 102 8.95 -6.78 -7.14
C THR A 102 7.69 -6.43 -6.37
N LEU A 103 6.68 -5.91 -7.07
CA LEU A 103 5.38 -5.55 -6.47
C LEU A 103 4.57 -6.80 -6.07
N ASN A 104 4.70 -7.91 -6.79
CA ASN A 104 4.07 -9.18 -6.45
C ASN A 104 4.82 -9.97 -5.37
N GLY A 105 5.93 -9.44 -4.88
CA GLY A 105 6.76 -10.03 -3.83
C GLY A 105 6.54 -9.42 -2.44
N LEU A 106 7.54 -9.61 -1.58
CA LEU A 106 7.51 -9.17 -0.17
C LEU A 106 7.36 -7.65 -0.02
N THR A 107 7.99 -6.86 -0.89
CA THR A 107 7.97 -5.38 -0.84
C THR A 107 6.71 -4.75 -1.44
N GLY A 108 5.88 -5.53 -2.11
CA GLY A 108 4.59 -5.13 -2.65
C GLY A 108 3.46 -5.80 -1.88
N ILE A 109 2.96 -6.92 -2.40
CA ILE A 109 1.77 -7.60 -1.85
C ILE A 109 1.97 -8.06 -0.40
N GLY A 110 3.17 -8.55 -0.04
CA GLY A 110 3.46 -8.99 1.33
C GLY A 110 3.34 -7.86 2.35
N ASP A 111 4.00 -6.73 2.05
CA ASP A 111 3.98 -5.54 2.92
C ASP A 111 2.62 -4.82 2.88
N LEU A 112 1.91 -4.86 1.76
CA LEU A 112 0.55 -4.35 1.64
C LEU A 112 -0.43 -5.10 2.56
N ILE A 113 -0.43 -6.44 2.50
CA ILE A 113 -1.33 -7.26 3.31
C ILE A 113 -1.12 -6.97 4.79
N VAL A 114 0.12 -7.06 5.28
CA VAL A 114 0.39 -6.83 6.71
C VAL A 114 0.04 -5.40 7.13
N THR A 115 0.25 -4.40 6.27
CA THR A 115 -0.07 -3.00 6.58
C THR A 115 -1.58 -2.75 6.62
N CYS A 116 -2.37 -3.44 5.80
CA CYS A 116 -3.83 -3.34 5.80
C CYS A 116 -4.50 -4.12 6.96
N GLU A 117 -3.87 -5.18 7.45
CA GLU A 117 -4.47 -6.06 8.47
C GLU A 117 -3.98 -5.77 9.89
N SER A 118 -2.72 -5.34 10.04
CA SER A 118 -2.11 -5.21 11.36
C SER A 118 -2.72 -4.08 12.20
N LYS A 119 -2.91 -4.37 13.48
CA LYS A 119 -3.24 -3.36 14.51
C LYS A 119 -2.11 -2.35 14.75
N HIS A 120 -0.89 -2.68 14.37
CA HIS A 120 0.28 -1.81 14.48
C HIS A 120 0.38 -0.78 13.34
N SER A 121 -0.43 -0.94 12.28
CA SER A 121 -0.43 -0.02 11.15
C SER A 121 -1.05 1.33 11.52
N ARG A 122 -0.20 2.36 11.56
CA ARG A 122 -0.63 3.76 11.78
C ARG A 122 -1.56 4.26 10.68
N ASN A 123 -1.28 3.88 9.44
CA ASN A 123 -2.12 4.26 8.30
C ASN A 123 -3.51 3.63 8.39
N ARG A 124 -3.60 2.32 8.70
CA ARG A 124 -4.88 1.67 8.93
C ARG A 124 -5.64 2.30 10.10
N LYS A 125 -4.96 2.59 11.22
CA LYS A 125 -5.57 3.26 12.40
C LYS A 125 -6.13 4.64 12.03
N ALA A 126 -5.36 5.47 11.32
CA ALA A 126 -5.82 6.78 10.86
C ALA A 126 -7.03 6.65 9.92
N GLY A 127 -6.96 5.72 8.96
CA GLY A 127 -8.09 5.43 8.06
C GLY A 127 -9.34 5.01 8.82
N MET A 128 -9.23 4.16 9.83
CA MET A 128 -10.36 3.72 10.66
C MET A 128 -11.04 4.90 11.36
N LEU A 129 -10.27 5.82 11.93
CA LEU A 129 -10.82 7.04 12.55
C LEU A 129 -11.55 7.91 11.52
N ILE A 130 -10.97 8.09 10.31
CA ILE A 130 -11.62 8.84 9.23
C ILE A 130 -12.94 8.17 8.81
N GLY A 131 -12.94 6.83 8.66
CA GLY A 131 -14.17 6.08 8.39
C GLY A 131 -15.25 6.23 9.47
N GLN A 132 -14.86 6.46 10.71
CA GLN A 132 -15.74 6.76 11.85
C GLN A 132 -16.21 8.24 11.89
N GLY A 133 -15.78 9.07 10.95
CA GLY A 133 -16.21 10.47 10.83
C GLY A 133 -15.23 11.51 11.38
N TYR A 134 -14.01 11.13 11.79
CA TYR A 134 -12.96 12.07 12.13
C TYR A 134 -12.45 12.78 10.88
N THR A 135 -12.07 14.05 11.01
CA THR A 135 -11.31 14.72 9.96
C THR A 135 -9.90 14.12 9.85
N MET A 136 -9.24 14.33 8.71
CA MET A 136 -7.84 13.91 8.51
C MET A 136 -6.95 14.43 9.67
N GLN A 137 -7.09 15.71 10.05
CA GLN A 137 -6.26 16.30 11.09
C GLN A 137 -6.53 15.66 12.46
N GLN A 138 -7.78 15.47 12.84
CA GLN A 138 -8.15 14.79 14.08
C GLN A 138 -7.61 13.35 14.15
N ALA A 139 -7.69 12.63 13.04
CA ALA A 139 -7.15 11.26 12.95
C ALA A 139 -5.62 11.24 13.12
N MET A 140 -4.91 12.19 12.51
CA MET A 140 -3.45 12.32 12.66
C MET A 140 -3.06 12.66 14.10
N ASP A 141 -3.77 13.59 14.73
CA ASP A 141 -3.54 13.99 16.12
C ASP A 141 -3.76 12.84 17.11
N GLU A 142 -4.78 11.99 16.86
CA GLU A 142 -5.07 10.81 17.67
C GLU A 142 -4.05 9.68 17.49
N VAL A 143 -3.48 9.54 16.29
CA VAL A 143 -2.40 8.55 16.03
C VAL A 143 -1.11 8.96 16.73
N LYS A 144 -0.85 10.26 16.94
CA LYS A 144 0.34 10.82 17.62
C LYS A 144 1.68 10.48 16.99
N MET A 145 1.67 10.01 15.76
CA MET A 145 2.84 9.63 14.96
C MET A 145 2.60 9.99 13.50
N VAL A 146 3.67 10.02 12.71
CA VAL A 146 3.55 10.29 11.28
C VAL A 146 2.70 9.23 10.59
N VAL A 147 1.70 9.68 9.83
CA VAL A 147 0.85 8.86 8.96
C VAL A 147 1.33 9.07 7.52
N GLU A 148 2.26 8.22 7.10
CA GLU A 148 2.94 8.37 5.79
C GLU A 148 1.97 8.34 4.62
N GLY A 149 0.88 7.57 4.73
CA GLY A 149 -0.14 7.44 3.69
C GLY A 149 -0.79 8.76 3.29
N VAL A 150 -0.90 9.74 4.22
CA VAL A 150 -1.45 11.07 3.92
C VAL A 150 -0.55 11.83 2.94
N TYR A 151 0.76 11.79 3.16
CA TYR A 151 1.74 12.44 2.27
C TYR A 151 1.90 11.66 0.96
N SER A 152 1.95 10.33 1.06
CA SER A 152 2.03 9.44 -0.11
C SER A 152 0.84 9.58 -1.04
N ALA A 153 -0.37 9.86 -0.53
CA ALA A 153 -1.56 10.07 -1.33
C ALA A 153 -1.41 11.26 -2.30
N LYS A 154 -0.90 12.40 -1.83
CA LYS A 154 -0.60 13.57 -2.69
C LYS A 154 0.44 13.25 -3.76
N ALA A 155 1.54 12.60 -3.35
CA ALA A 155 2.61 12.22 -4.27
C ALA A 155 2.10 11.23 -5.34
N ALA A 156 1.30 10.24 -4.94
CA ALA A 156 0.73 9.25 -5.85
C ALA A 156 -0.15 9.88 -6.94
N ILE A 157 -1.01 10.85 -6.58
CA ILE A 157 -1.84 11.58 -7.56
C ILE A 157 -0.98 12.40 -8.52
N ALA A 158 0.05 13.07 -8.03
CA ALA A 158 0.97 13.82 -8.88
C ALA A 158 1.69 12.90 -9.89
N LEU A 159 2.14 11.73 -9.43
CA LEU A 159 2.75 10.70 -10.29
C LEU A 159 1.73 10.11 -11.27
N ALA A 160 0.53 9.76 -10.82
CA ALA A 160 -0.53 9.25 -11.67
C ALA A 160 -0.83 10.20 -12.84
N LYS A 161 -0.99 11.50 -12.57
CA LYS A 161 -1.17 12.54 -13.59
C LYS A 161 0.02 12.64 -14.53
N LYS A 162 1.25 12.66 -14.00
CA LYS A 162 2.48 12.75 -14.79
C LYS A 162 2.65 11.59 -15.76
N TYR A 163 2.28 10.39 -15.36
CA TYR A 163 2.46 9.16 -16.13
C TYR A 163 1.18 8.69 -16.86
N GLY A 164 0.06 9.43 -16.74
CA GLY A 164 -1.20 9.10 -17.40
C GLY A 164 -1.83 7.80 -16.89
N VAL A 165 -1.71 7.51 -15.60
CA VAL A 165 -2.20 6.29 -14.97
C VAL A 165 -3.47 6.57 -14.18
N ASP A 166 -4.56 5.85 -14.50
CA ASP A 166 -5.83 5.89 -13.76
C ASP A 166 -5.69 5.09 -12.46
N MET A 167 -5.91 5.74 -11.30
CA MET A 167 -5.76 5.19 -9.96
C MET A 167 -6.97 5.55 -9.07
N PRO A 168 -8.14 4.98 -9.36
CA PRO A 168 -9.40 5.40 -8.75
C PRO A 168 -9.46 5.26 -7.23
N ILE A 169 -8.88 4.24 -6.63
CA ILE A 169 -8.87 4.09 -5.16
C ILE A 169 -8.04 5.22 -4.55
N ILE A 170 -6.85 5.47 -5.09
CA ILE A 170 -5.97 6.55 -4.60
C ILE A 170 -6.60 7.92 -4.82
N GLU A 171 -7.33 8.13 -5.93
CA GLU A 171 -8.08 9.36 -6.20
C GLU A 171 -9.18 9.58 -5.16
N GLU A 172 -9.97 8.57 -4.85
CA GLU A 172 -11.01 8.68 -3.83
C GLU A 172 -10.43 8.91 -2.42
N VAL A 173 -9.32 8.25 -2.08
CA VAL A 173 -8.60 8.53 -0.81
C VAL A 173 -8.15 9.98 -0.76
N ASN A 174 -7.63 10.56 -1.86
CA ASN A 174 -7.24 11.97 -1.90
C ASN A 174 -8.43 12.90 -1.67
N LYS A 175 -9.59 12.64 -2.29
CA LYS A 175 -10.81 13.44 -2.08
C LYS A 175 -11.26 13.39 -0.62
N VAL A 176 -11.21 12.22 0.02
CA VAL A 176 -11.53 12.09 1.44
C VAL A 176 -10.57 12.88 2.31
N LEU A 177 -9.26 12.82 2.02
CA LEU A 177 -8.25 13.47 2.84
C LEU A 177 -8.20 14.99 2.66
N PHE A 178 -8.46 15.51 1.45
CA PHE A 178 -8.12 16.91 1.11
C PHE A 178 -9.28 17.71 0.52
N GLU A 179 -10.42 17.06 0.24
CA GLU A 179 -11.60 17.71 -0.36
C GLU A 179 -12.87 17.48 0.49
N ASP A 180 -12.69 17.05 1.74
CA ASP A 180 -13.76 16.79 2.71
C ASP A 180 -14.85 15.83 2.23
N LYS A 181 -14.53 14.95 1.26
CA LYS A 181 -15.47 13.94 0.76
C LYS A 181 -15.72 12.89 1.84
N PRO A 182 -16.99 12.55 2.17
CA PRO A 182 -17.28 11.48 3.11
C PRO A 182 -16.74 10.12 2.62
N ALA A 183 -16.08 9.36 3.49
CA ALA A 183 -15.51 8.05 3.12
C ALA A 183 -16.57 7.09 2.55
N LYS A 184 -17.81 7.14 3.05
CA LYS A 184 -18.94 6.35 2.53
C LYS A 184 -19.27 6.70 1.08
N GLU A 185 -19.23 7.97 0.72
CA GLU A 185 -19.49 8.41 -0.67
C GLU A 185 -18.35 7.97 -1.60
N ALA A 186 -17.10 8.04 -1.14
CA ALA A 186 -15.95 7.53 -1.88
C ALA A 186 -16.11 6.05 -2.24
N VAL A 187 -16.56 5.21 -1.29
CA VAL A 187 -16.84 3.80 -1.56
C VAL A 187 -17.98 3.63 -2.56
N ASN A 188 -19.07 4.39 -2.41
CA ASN A 188 -20.20 4.34 -3.36
C ASN A 188 -19.74 4.69 -4.78
N ASP A 189 -18.95 5.73 -4.95
CA ASP A 189 -18.46 6.13 -6.27
C ASP A 189 -17.55 5.06 -6.90
N LEU A 190 -16.71 4.39 -6.10
CA LEU A 190 -15.94 3.26 -6.58
C LEU A 190 -16.81 2.09 -7.04
N MET A 191 -17.91 1.81 -6.33
CA MET A 191 -18.84 0.72 -6.66
C MET A 191 -19.72 1.02 -7.89
N LEU A 192 -20.02 2.28 -8.15
CA LEU A 192 -20.86 2.73 -9.26
C LEU A 192 -20.08 3.01 -10.56
N ARG A 193 -18.79 2.76 -10.60
CA ARG A 193 -17.97 2.90 -11.80
C ARG A 193 -18.46 2.01 -12.94
N ASP A 194 -18.15 2.43 -14.17
CA ASP A 194 -18.45 1.67 -15.38
C ASP A 194 -17.94 0.22 -15.30
N ARG A 195 -18.69 -0.68 -15.92
CA ARG A 195 -18.33 -2.09 -16.03
C ARG A 195 -16.99 -2.25 -16.77
N LYS A 196 -16.07 -3.00 -16.20
CA LYS A 196 -14.77 -3.28 -16.80
C LYS A 196 -14.43 -4.76 -16.67
N MET A 197 -13.61 -5.27 -17.58
CA MET A 197 -12.95 -6.55 -17.38
C MET A 197 -11.95 -6.43 -16.23
N GLU A 198 -11.78 -7.47 -15.44
CA GLU A 198 -10.80 -7.47 -14.34
C GLU A 198 -9.37 -7.26 -14.87
N HIS A 199 -9.04 -7.97 -15.94
CA HIS A 199 -7.77 -7.85 -16.66
C HIS A 199 -8.06 -7.63 -18.16
N GLY A 200 -7.78 -6.44 -18.67
CA GLY A 200 -8.07 -6.04 -20.04
C GLY A 200 -7.25 -6.74 -21.13
N ASN A 201 -6.24 -7.52 -20.73
CA ASN A 201 -5.40 -8.32 -21.64
C ASN A 201 -5.88 -9.77 -21.84
N LEU A 202 -7.00 -10.14 -21.20
CA LEU A 202 -7.60 -11.46 -21.40
C LEU A 202 -8.60 -11.38 -22.56
N GLU A 203 -8.52 -12.36 -23.48
CA GLU A 203 -9.43 -12.45 -24.63
C GLU A 203 -10.57 -13.43 -24.35
N TRP A 204 -11.79 -13.06 -24.77
CA TRP A 204 -12.92 -13.98 -24.76
C TRP A 204 -12.82 -14.94 -25.94
N ARG A 205 -13.06 -16.22 -25.71
CA ARG A 205 -13.29 -17.15 -26.82
C ARG A 205 -14.67 -16.84 -27.40
N ILE A 206 -14.70 -16.57 -28.71
CA ILE A 206 -15.94 -16.35 -29.49
C ILE A 206 -16.47 -17.70 -29.95
#